data_9e4a743569304fd5410cad0d3409a6c9
#
_entry.id   9e4a743569304fd5410cad0d3409a6c9
#
_cell.length_a   1.000
_cell.length_b   1.000
_cell.length_c   1.000
_cell.angle_alpha   90.00
_cell.angle_beta   90.00
_cell.angle_gamma   90.00
#
_symmetry.space_group_name_H-M   'P 1'
#
loop_
_entity.id
_entity.type
_entity.pdbx_description
1 polymer ?
#
loop_
_entity_poly.entity_id
_entity_poly.type
_entity_poly.pdbx_seq_one_letter_code
_entity_poly.pdbx_strand_id
1 'polypeptide(L)'
;IGDLVEALAQLGCDIQPLQKAEGGKQICPPVKINASGLRGGKTKIAGDISSQFLSALLMVAPYAQSSIEVELTTDLNSKPYVDMTIAIMKDFGVEIERRGYQAFKVLPSNYQLPIANYPIESDASAASYFFAAPAICGGTVKVENISRKSVQGDIAFLDVLKQMGCEVEEADNSITVYSPSSIVGIDVDMRNIPDTAQTLAAIAPFASSPTRIWGIASARVKETDRVHATCVELDRLGVRVEEHEDGMTI
;
A
#
# COMPACT_ATOMS: atom_id res chain seq x y z
N ILE A 1 -0.21 -10.30 11.69
CA ILE A 1 0.64 -11.38 11.12
C ILE A 1 -0.05 -12.75 11.15
N GLY A 2 -1.11 -12.91 11.94
CA GLY A 2 -1.82 -14.18 12.10
C GLY A 2 -2.24 -14.79 10.79
N ASP A 3 -2.91 -14.01 9.93
CA ASP A 3 -3.39 -14.47 8.63
C ASP A 3 -2.26 -15.02 7.74
N LEU A 4 -1.08 -14.38 7.75
CA LEU A 4 0.07 -14.87 6.99
C LEU A 4 0.62 -16.18 7.58
N VAL A 5 0.68 -16.31 8.92
CA VAL A 5 1.11 -17.53 9.60
C VAL A 5 0.17 -18.69 9.27
N GLU A 6 -1.12 -18.47 9.33
CA GLU A 6 -2.14 -19.46 9.00
C GLU A 6 -2.08 -19.88 7.53
N ALA A 7 -1.93 -18.90 6.63
CA ALA A 7 -1.81 -19.18 5.20
C ALA A 7 -0.56 -20.01 4.88
N LEU A 8 0.58 -19.70 5.48
CA LEU A 8 1.81 -20.47 5.32
C LEU A 8 1.71 -21.90 5.89
N ALA A 9 1.02 -22.05 7.04
CA ALA A 9 0.78 -23.37 7.63
C ALA A 9 -0.10 -24.24 6.70
N GLN A 10 -1.14 -23.68 6.06
CA GLN A 10 -1.95 -24.39 5.05
C GLN A 10 -1.12 -24.86 3.85
N LEU A 11 -0.06 -24.12 3.49
CA LEU A 11 0.87 -24.47 2.41
C LEU A 11 1.98 -25.45 2.86
N GLY A 12 1.87 -25.98 4.09
CA GLY A 12 2.76 -27.00 4.63
C GLY A 12 4.03 -26.44 5.27
N CYS A 13 4.09 -25.15 5.57
CA CYS A 13 5.17 -24.56 6.35
C CYS A 13 5.03 -24.94 7.83
N ASP A 14 6.13 -25.42 8.45
CA ASP A 14 6.19 -25.60 9.89
C ASP A 14 6.51 -24.27 10.55
N ILE A 15 5.45 -23.55 10.92
CA ILE A 15 5.49 -22.21 11.53
C ILE A 15 4.66 -22.21 12.81
N GLN A 16 5.22 -21.70 13.88
CA GLN A 16 4.60 -21.69 15.20
C GLN A 16 4.75 -20.31 15.86
N PRO A 17 3.65 -19.70 16.35
CA PRO A 17 3.75 -18.52 17.18
C PRO A 17 4.36 -18.89 18.54
N LEU A 18 5.37 -18.13 18.99
CA LEU A 18 5.95 -18.31 20.31
C LEU A 18 5.20 -17.55 21.39
N GLN A 19 4.44 -16.53 20.99
CA GLN A 19 3.61 -15.71 21.87
C GLN A 19 2.24 -15.48 21.23
N LYS A 20 1.25 -15.23 22.08
CA LYS A 20 -0.06 -14.73 21.68
C LYS A 20 -0.23 -13.36 22.30
N ALA A 21 -0.90 -12.45 21.60
CA ALA A 21 -1.27 -11.16 22.18
C ALA A 21 -2.11 -11.34 23.46
N GLU A 22 -2.10 -10.36 24.32
CA GLU A 22 -2.97 -10.34 25.50
C GLU A 22 -4.42 -10.56 25.08
N GLY A 23 -5.10 -11.53 25.75
CA GLY A 23 -6.43 -12.00 25.34
C GLY A 23 -6.45 -13.24 24.44
N GLY A 24 -5.28 -13.76 24.00
CA GLY A 24 -5.11 -15.11 23.43
C GLY A 24 -5.63 -15.35 22.02
N LYS A 25 -6.18 -14.34 21.35
CA LYS A 25 -6.81 -14.49 20.02
C LYS A 25 -5.93 -14.06 18.85
N GLN A 26 -4.94 -13.20 19.06
CA GLN A 26 -4.11 -12.66 17.98
C GLN A 26 -2.70 -13.24 18.02
N ILE A 27 -2.23 -13.76 16.87
CA ILE A 27 -0.85 -14.20 16.69
C ILE A 27 0.03 -12.97 16.47
N CYS A 28 1.10 -12.85 17.25
CA CYS A 28 2.09 -11.80 17.12
C CYS A 28 3.52 -12.39 17.11
N PRO A 29 4.51 -11.67 16.59
CA PRO A 29 5.91 -12.04 16.73
C PRO A 29 6.31 -12.13 18.22
N PRO A 30 7.32 -13.00 18.55
CA PRO A 30 8.12 -13.79 17.62
C PRO A 30 7.42 -15.08 17.16
N VAL A 31 7.76 -15.52 15.95
CA VAL A 31 7.35 -16.81 15.38
C VAL A 31 8.57 -17.70 15.15
N LYS A 32 8.42 -19.01 15.35
CA LYS A 32 9.44 -20.01 15.00
C LYS A 32 9.07 -20.65 13.68
N ILE A 33 10.01 -20.65 12.74
CA ILE A 33 9.87 -21.30 11.43
C ILE A 33 10.93 -22.38 11.32
N ASN A 34 10.50 -23.64 11.09
CA ASN A 34 11.38 -24.73 10.72
C ASN A 34 11.33 -24.87 9.19
N ALA A 35 12.22 -24.15 8.50
CA ALA A 35 12.20 -24.05 7.06
C ALA A 35 12.54 -25.38 6.38
N SER A 36 11.61 -25.90 5.57
CA SER A 36 11.79 -27.07 4.72
C SER A 36 11.23 -26.87 3.29
N GLY A 37 11.00 -25.59 2.91
CA GLY A 37 10.33 -25.20 1.69
C GLY A 37 8.80 -25.17 1.82
N LEU A 38 8.14 -24.79 0.74
CA LEU A 38 6.68 -24.78 0.60
C LEU A 38 6.24 -25.98 -0.25
N ARG A 39 5.26 -26.74 0.23
CA ARG A 39 4.70 -27.87 -0.55
C ARG A 39 3.86 -27.36 -1.72
N GLY A 40 3.20 -26.21 -1.55
CA GLY A 40 2.19 -25.69 -2.45
C GLY A 40 0.79 -26.15 -2.06
N GLY A 41 -0.16 -25.98 -2.97
CA GLY A 41 -1.57 -26.29 -2.74
C GLY A 41 -2.43 -25.05 -2.63
N LYS A 42 -3.55 -25.14 -1.90
CA LYS A 42 -4.49 -24.02 -1.72
C LYS A 42 -4.40 -23.42 -0.34
N THR A 43 -4.53 -22.10 -0.29
CA THR A 43 -4.62 -21.36 0.96
C THR A 43 -5.66 -20.25 0.87
N LYS A 44 -6.14 -19.80 2.02
CA LYS A 44 -7.06 -18.68 2.15
C LYS A 44 -6.44 -17.60 3.04
N ILE A 45 -6.72 -16.34 2.69
CA ILE A 45 -6.25 -15.19 3.45
C ILE A 45 -7.27 -14.04 3.37
N ALA A 46 -7.36 -13.25 4.43
CA ALA A 46 -8.18 -12.03 4.42
C ALA A 46 -7.52 -10.96 3.53
N GLY A 47 -8.32 -10.33 2.65
CA GLY A 47 -7.86 -9.28 1.74
C GLY A 47 -7.92 -7.88 2.33
N ASP A 48 -8.70 -7.67 3.38
CA ASP A 48 -8.97 -6.36 4.01
C ASP A 48 -7.96 -5.98 5.09
N ILE A 49 -7.13 -6.93 5.56
CA ILE A 49 -6.14 -6.69 6.62
C ILE A 49 -4.87 -6.04 6.04
N SER A 50 -4.23 -6.71 5.06
CA SER A 50 -3.00 -6.19 4.45
C SER A 50 -2.71 -6.84 3.11
N SER A 51 -2.61 -6.03 2.05
CA SER A 51 -2.15 -6.49 0.74
C SER A 51 -0.72 -7.03 0.75
N GLN A 52 0.11 -6.62 1.73
CA GLN A 52 1.49 -7.10 1.89
C GLN A 52 1.56 -8.59 2.16
N PHE A 53 0.59 -9.18 2.87
CA PHE A 53 0.55 -10.61 3.13
C PHE A 53 0.29 -11.39 1.84
N LEU A 54 -0.64 -10.93 1.00
CA LEU A 54 -0.88 -11.51 -0.31
C LEU A 54 0.37 -11.38 -1.20
N SER A 55 0.96 -10.18 -1.29
CA SER A 55 2.18 -9.96 -2.07
C SER A 55 3.32 -10.87 -1.63
N ALA A 56 3.52 -11.08 -0.32
CA ALA A 56 4.53 -11.99 0.20
C ALA A 56 4.30 -13.44 -0.24
N LEU A 57 3.04 -13.90 -0.19
CA LEU A 57 2.67 -15.25 -0.66
C LEU A 57 2.90 -15.40 -2.17
N LEU A 58 2.52 -14.40 -2.96
CA LEU A 58 2.72 -14.43 -4.42
C LEU A 58 4.22 -14.48 -4.77
N MET A 59 5.05 -13.64 -4.14
CA MET A 59 6.49 -13.59 -4.42
C MET A 59 7.23 -14.88 -4.04
N VAL A 60 6.79 -15.59 -3.02
CA VAL A 60 7.43 -16.86 -2.61
C VAL A 60 6.87 -18.09 -3.34
N ALA A 61 5.68 -17.98 -3.91
CA ALA A 61 4.96 -19.08 -4.54
C ALA A 61 5.73 -19.79 -5.67
N PRO A 62 6.53 -19.11 -6.53
CA PRO A 62 7.31 -19.79 -7.56
C PRO A 62 8.28 -20.85 -7.03
N TYR A 63 8.76 -20.70 -5.80
CA TYR A 63 9.71 -21.63 -5.17
C TYR A 63 9.04 -22.85 -4.50
N ALA A 64 7.71 -22.95 -4.57
CA ALA A 64 6.99 -24.09 -4.02
C ALA A 64 7.19 -25.37 -4.85
N GLN A 65 6.96 -26.53 -4.25
CA GLN A 65 7.06 -27.83 -4.92
C GLN A 65 5.92 -28.09 -5.92
N SER A 66 4.77 -27.46 -5.69
CA SER A 66 3.60 -27.48 -6.60
C SER A 66 2.92 -26.12 -6.64
N SER A 67 1.95 -25.96 -7.54
CA SER A 67 1.24 -24.67 -7.67
C SER A 67 0.63 -24.20 -6.34
N ILE A 68 0.68 -22.90 -6.13
CA ILE A 68 -0.02 -22.23 -5.02
C ILE A 68 -1.24 -21.50 -5.57
N GLU A 69 -2.39 -21.75 -4.95
CA GLU A 69 -3.64 -21.03 -5.20
C GLU A 69 -4.02 -20.29 -3.90
N VAL A 70 -4.09 -18.96 -3.97
CA VAL A 70 -4.50 -18.10 -2.85
C VAL A 70 -5.91 -17.59 -3.11
N GLU A 71 -6.85 -17.90 -2.24
CA GLU A 71 -8.22 -17.40 -2.27
C GLU A 71 -8.42 -16.33 -1.21
N LEU A 72 -8.99 -15.18 -1.57
CA LEU A 72 -9.32 -14.13 -0.60
C LEU A 72 -10.68 -14.39 0.03
N THR A 73 -10.76 -14.25 1.35
CA THR A 73 -11.99 -14.45 2.13
C THR A 73 -12.80 -13.17 2.29
N THR A 74 -12.18 -12.01 2.07
CA THR A 74 -12.78 -10.67 2.10
C THR A 74 -12.32 -9.86 0.89
N ASP A 75 -12.92 -8.72 0.64
CA ASP A 75 -12.50 -7.82 -0.45
C ASP A 75 -11.06 -7.33 -0.22
N LEU A 76 -10.31 -7.22 -1.31
CA LEU A 76 -8.93 -6.75 -1.26
C LEU A 76 -8.88 -5.23 -1.10
N ASN A 77 -8.24 -4.77 -0.02
CA ASN A 77 -7.82 -3.38 0.14
C ASN A 77 -6.47 -3.15 -0.53
N SER A 78 -6.20 -1.89 -0.92
CA SER A 78 -4.89 -1.49 -1.48
C SER A 78 -4.52 -2.32 -2.72
N LYS A 79 -5.48 -2.53 -3.62
CA LYS A 79 -5.33 -3.30 -4.86
C LYS A 79 -4.10 -2.92 -5.70
N PRO A 80 -3.75 -1.63 -5.87
CA PRO A 80 -2.61 -1.23 -6.68
C PRO A 80 -1.27 -1.82 -6.23
N TYR A 81 -1.07 -2.08 -4.93
CA TYR A 81 0.17 -2.69 -4.45
C TYR A 81 0.30 -4.17 -4.85
N VAL A 82 -0.83 -4.87 -4.98
CA VAL A 82 -0.84 -6.24 -5.52
C VAL A 82 -0.62 -6.23 -7.03
N ASP A 83 -1.24 -5.29 -7.76
CA ASP A 83 -1.01 -5.10 -9.19
C ASP A 83 0.46 -4.77 -9.50
N MET A 84 1.08 -3.91 -8.69
CA MET A 84 2.53 -3.62 -8.77
C MET A 84 3.36 -4.90 -8.55
N THR A 85 3.04 -5.68 -7.53
CA THR A 85 3.73 -6.96 -7.27
C THR A 85 3.62 -7.89 -8.47
N ILE A 86 2.42 -8.05 -9.05
CA ILE A 86 2.18 -8.89 -10.22
C ILE A 86 2.95 -8.39 -11.45
N ALA A 87 2.95 -7.08 -11.69
CA ALA A 87 3.67 -6.47 -12.81
C ALA A 87 5.18 -6.73 -12.70
N ILE A 88 5.78 -6.50 -11.54
CA ILE A 88 7.21 -6.74 -11.32
C ILE A 88 7.54 -8.25 -11.43
N MET A 89 6.71 -9.13 -10.84
CA MET A 89 6.92 -10.58 -10.98
C MET A 89 6.90 -11.03 -12.44
N LYS A 90 6.02 -10.43 -13.26
CA LYS A 90 5.95 -10.70 -14.69
C LYS A 90 7.21 -10.24 -15.41
N ASP A 91 7.77 -9.08 -15.08
CA ASP A 91 9.03 -8.59 -15.63
C ASP A 91 10.20 -9.55 -15.32
N PHE A 92 10.12 -10.26 -14.19
CA PHE A 92 11.07 -11.30 -13.80
C PHE A 92 10.67 -12.71 -14.25
N GLY A 93 9.76 -12.83 -15.23
CA GLY A 93 9.41 -14.08 -15.89
C GLY A 93 8.43 -14.98 -15.14
N VAL A 94 7.75 -14.46 -14.10
CA VAL A 94 6.74 -15.20 -13.34
C VAL A 94 5.35 -14.67 -13.68
N GLU A 95 4.53 -15.52 -14.27
CA GLU A 95 3.14 -15.17 -14.56
C GLU A 95 2.19 -15.63 -13.45
N ILE A 96 1.17 -14.82 -13.17
CA ILE A 96 0.13 -15.10 -12.19
C ILE A 96 -1.21 -15.15 -12.88
N GLU A 97 -1.86 -16.32 -12.81
CA GLU A 97 -3.26 -16.45 -13.19
C GLU A 97 -4.12 -15.86 -12.09
N ARG A 98 -5.09 -14.99 -12.44
CA ARG A 98 -5.99 -14.41 -11.44
C ARG A 98 -7.46 -14.43 -11.88
N ARG A 99 -8.36 -14.57 -10.92
CA ARG A 99 -9.79 -14.38 -11.06
C ARG A 99 -10.20 -13.08 -10.37
N GLY A 100 -10.06 -11.95 -11.09
CA GLY A 100 -10.20 -10.62 -10.52
C GLY A 100 -9.24 -10.41 -9.33
N TYR A 101 -9.79 -9.97 -8.19
CA TYR A 101 -9.06 -9.89 -6.93
C TYR A 101 -9.54 -10.94 -5.91
N GLN A 102 -10.20 -12.00 -6.35
CA GLN A 102 -10.73 -13.04 -5.46
C GLN A 102 -9.79 -14.24 -5.32
N ALA A 103 -9.05 -14.58 -6.37
CA ALA A 103 -8.13 -15.70 -6.35
C ALA A 103 -6.95 -15.48 -7.28
N PHE A 104 -5.79 -16.01 -6.86
CA PHE A 104 -4.52 -15.91 -7.56
C PHE A 104 -3.87 -17.29 -7.58
N LYS A 105 -3.28 -17.67 -8.72
CA LYS A 105 -2.59 -18.94 -8.87
C LYS A 105 -1.22 -18.71 -9.50
N VAL A 106 -0.21 -19.30 -8.87
CA VAL A 106 1.19 -19.24 -9.30
C VAL A 106 1.70 -20.66 -9.50
N LEU A 107 2.32 -20.90 -10.64
CA LEU A 107 2.99 -22.18 -10.93
C LEU A 107 4.44 -22.13 -10.42
N PRO A 108 5.00 -23.29 -9.99
CA PRO A 108 6.41 -23.38 -9.72
C PRO A 108 7.24 -22.91 -10.91
N SER A 109 8.16 -22.01 -10.68
CA SER A 109 9.08 -21.50 -11.68
C SER A 109 10.31 -20.89 -11.03
N ASN A 110 11.29 -20.49 -11.84
CA ASN A 110 12.43 -19.73 -11.35
C ASN A 110 12.34 -18.30 -11.88
N TYR A 111 12.59 -17.34 -11.00
CA TYR A 111 12.75 -15.97 -11.44
C TYR A 111 13.90 -15.87 -12.44
N GLN A 112 13.68 -15.13 -13.49
CA GLN A 112 14.65 -14.86 -14.54
C GLN A 112 14.97 -13.37 -14.53
N LEU A 113 16.25 -13.05 -14.67
CA LEU A 113 16.64 -11.66 -14.94
C LEU A 113 16.39 -11.38 -16.41
N PRO A 114 15.34 -10.62 -16.76
CA PRO A 114 14.98 -10.40 -18.17
C PRO A 114 16.00 -9.54 -18.91
N ILE A 115 16.73 -8.73 -18.16
CA ILE A 115 17.73 -7.77 -18.68
C ILE A 115 18.88 -7.61 -17.68
N ALA A 116 20.06 -7.25 -18.20
CA ALA A 116 21.23 -7.00 -17.35
C ALA A 116 21.03 -5.77 -16.41
N ASN A 117 20.20 -4.82 -16.84
CA ASN A 117 19.89 -3.60 -16.08
C ASN A 117 18.37 -3.44 -16.00
N TYR A 118 17.82 -3.59 -14.80
CA TYR A 118 16.40 -3.30 -14.52
C TYR A 118 16.28 -1.87 -13.98
N PRO A 119 15.59 -0.96 -14.67
CA PRO A 119 15.40 0.40 -14.18
C PRO A 119 14.45 0.41 -12.99
N ILE A 120 14.89 0.98 -11.87
CA ILE A 120 14.06 1.20 -10.70
C ILE A 120 13.60 2.66 -10.73
N GLU A 121 12.30 2.88 -10.80
CA GLU A 121 11.72 4.22 -10.74
C GLU A 121 11.78 4.81 -9.32
N SER A 122 11.62 6.13 -9.22
CA SER A 122 11.53 6.80 -7.91
C SER A 122 10.31 6.33 -7.13
N ASP A 123 10.45 6.28 -5.81
CA ASP A 123 9.38 5.90 -4.88
C ASP A 123 8.26 6.95 -4.90
N ALA A 124 7.06 6.56 -5.38
CA ALA A 124 5.90 7.45 -5.49
C ALA A 124 5.33 7.87 -4.13
N SER A 125 5.42 7.00 -3.11
CA SER A 125 4.99 7.33 -1.75
C SER A 125 5.89 8.41 -1.15
N ALA A 126 7.22 8.25 -1.28
CA ALA A 126 8.18 9.26 -0.84
C ALA A 126 8.07 10.54 -1.68
N ALA A 127 7.83 10.44 -2.98
CA ALA A 127 7.60 11.59 -3.85
C ALA A 127 6.41 12.43 -3.43
N SER A 128 5.39 11.83 -2.79
CA SER A 128 4.22 12.54 -2.30
C SER A 128 4.55 13.71 -1.36
N TYR A 129 5.60 13.58 -0.53
CA TYR A 129 6.06 14.65 0.36
C TYR A 129 6.56 15.87 -0.42
N PHE A 130 7.30 15.61 -1.51
CA PHE A 130 7.81 16.68 -2.37
C PHE A 130 6.69 17.29 -3.22
N PHE A 131 5.75 16.49 -3.71
CA PHE A 131 4.58 16.98 -4.43
C PHE A 131 3.64 17.80 -3.53
N ALA A 132 3.60 17.52 -2.24
CA ALA A 132 2.82 18.29 -1.25
C ALA A 132 3.43 19.66 -0.94
N ALA A 133 4.75 19.82 -1.06
CA ALA A 133 5.43 21.04 -0.67
C ALA A 133 4.93 22.31 -1.38
N PRO A 134 4.68 22.35 -2.71
CA PRO A 134 4.11 23.51 -3.38
C PRO A 134 2.72 23.92 -2.84
N ALA A 135 1.91 22.96 -2.43
CA ALA A 135 0.59 23.24 -1.87
C ALA A 135 0.70 24.04 -0.56
N ILE A 136 1.71 23.77 0.26
CA ILE A 136 1.88 24.39 1.59
C ILE A 136 2.76 25.64 1.53
N CYS A 137 3.90 25.53 0.81
CA CYS A 137 4.96 26.54 0.84
C CYS A 137 4.91 27.50 -0.35
N GLY A 138 4.08 27.22 -1.34
CA GLY A 138 4.12 27.92 -2.63
C GLY A 138 5.27 27.44 -3.51
N GLY A 139 5.35 27.99 -4.73
CA GLY A 139 6.42 27.68 -5.68
C GLY A 139 6.15 26.42 -6.50
N THR A 140 7.23 25.75 -6.90
CA THR A 140 7.20 24.64 -7.86
C THR A 140 8.17 23.55 -7.43
N VAL A 141 7.77 22.30 -7.53
CA VAL A 141 8.64 21.14 -7.31
C VAL A 141 8.54 20.21 -8.51
N LYS A 142 9.69 19.81 -9.04
CA LYS A 142 9.85 18.77 -10.07
C LYS A 142 10.51 17.55 -9.45
N VAL A 143 9.89 16.38 -9.61
CA VAL A 143 10.48 15.09 -9.27
C VAL A 143 10.84 14.36 -10.56
N GLU A 144 12.05 13.85 -10.64
CA GLU A 144 12.59 13.13 -11.80
C GLU A 144 12.53 11.60 -11.56
N ASN A 145 12.72 10.85 -12.64
CA ASN A 145 12.69 9.39 -12.65
C ASN A 145 11.36 8.81 -12.15
N ILE A 146 10.28 9.50 -12.44
CA ILE A 146 8.89 9.07 -12.15
C ILE A 146 7.97 9.59 -13.26
N SER A 147 6.95 8.83 -13.59
CA SER A 147 5.96 9.24 -14.59
C SER A 147 4.57 8.78 -14.20
N ARG A 148 3.56 9.29 -14.90
CA ARG A 148 2.16 8.85 -14.73
C ARG A 148 1.94 7.38 -15.12
N LYS A 149 2.88 6.79 -15.86
CA LYS A 149 2.86 5.37 -16.28
C LYS A 149 3.42 4.43 -15.20
N SER A 150 3.86 4.97 -14.05
CA SER A 150 4.35 4.19 -12.92
C SER A 150 3.36 3.09 -12.53
N VAL A 151 3.89 1.91 -12.23
CA VAL A 151 3.09 0.80 -11.67
C VAL A 151 2.77 1.00 -10.19
N GLN A 152 3.37 2.00 -9.54
CA GLN A 152 3.11 2.35 -8.15
C GLN A 152 1.77 3.08 -8.02
N GLY A 153 0.84 2.51 -7.23
CA GLY A 153 -0.49 3.09 -7.05
C GLY A 153 -0.50 4.50 -6.50
N ASP A 154 0.51 4.84 -5.68
CA ASP A 154 0.61 6.13 -5.01
C ASP A 154 0.81 7.32 -5.96
N ILE A 155 1.11 7.06 -7.23
CA ILE A 155 1.12 8.10 -8.27
C ILE A 155 -0.26 8.77 -8.43
N ALA A 156 -1.34 8.11 -8.01
CA ALA A 156 -2.69 8.67 -7.99
C ALA A 156 -2.85 9.82 -6.98
N PHE A 157 -1.89 10.02 -6.06
CA PHE A 157 -1.88 11.19 -5.17
C PHE A 157 -1.84 12.51 -5.93
N LEU A 158 -1.31 12.53 -7.15
CA LEU A 158 -1.36 13.69 -8.04
C LEU A 158 -2.79 14.12 -8.38
N ASP A 159 -3.74 13.18 -8.47
CA ASP A 159 -5.15 13.50 -8.72
C ASP A 159 -5.80 14.12 -7.49
N VAL A 160 -5.35 13.71 -6.30
CA VAL A 160 -5.76 14.34 -5.03
C VAL A 160 -5.28 15.79 -4.98
N LEU A 161 -4.02 16.05 -5.33
CA LEU A 161 -3.49 17.42 -5.39
C LEU A 161 -4.21 18.29 -6.43
N LYS A 162 -4.53 17.72 -7.61
CA LYS A 162 -5.34 18.44 -8.63
C LYS A 162 -6.73 18.82 -8.08
N GLN A 163 -7.39 17.92 -7.34
CA GLN A 163 -8.67 18.22 -6.70
C GLN A 163 -8.55 19.33 -5.65
N MET A 164 -7.42 19.43 -4.95
CA MET A 164 -7.14 20.50 -4.00
C MET A 164 -6.76 21.84 -4.67
N GLY A 165 -6.61 21.87 -6.00
CA GLY A 165 -6.33 23.07 -6.79
C GLY A 165 -4.92 23.19 -7.32
N CYS A 166 -4.01 22.22 -7.07
CA CYS A 166 -2.67 22.23 -7.64
C CYS A 166 -2.70 21.99 -9.16
N GLU A 167 -1.82 22.64 -9.88
CA GLU A 167 -1.53 22.29 -11.26
C GLU A 167 -0.41 21.23 -11.31
N VAL A 168 -0.58 20.25 -12.20
CA VAL A 168 0.38 19.14 -12.35
C VAL A 168 0.72 18.99 -13.82
N GLU A 169 2.01 19.12 -14.13
CA GLU A 169 2.57 18.87 -15.45
C GLU A 169 3.26 17.50 -15.46
N GLU A 170 2.86 16.64 -16.41
CA GLU A 170 3.32 15.27 -16.53
C GLU A 170 4.18 15.12 -17.78
N ALA A 171 5.44 14.73 -17.60
CA ALA A 171 6.38 14.40 -18.68
C ALA A 171 6.74 12.90 -18.64
N ASP A 172 7.45 12.42 -19.66
CA ASP A 172 7.77 10.99 -19.78
C ASP A 172 8.61 10.44 -18.62
N ASN A 173 9.46 11.26 -18.00
CA ASN A 173 10.36 10.83 -16.91
C ASN A 173 10.41 11.82 -15.74
N SER A 174 9.42 12.70 -15.62
CA SER A 174 9.33 13.64 -14.50
C SER A 174 7.92 14.18 -14.34
N ILE A 175 7.60 14.61 -13.13
CA ILE A 175 6.34 15.25 -12.80
C ILE A 175 6.64 16.55 -12.06
N THR A 176 5.98 17.62 -12.45
CA THR A 176 6.09 18.94 -11.84
C THR A 176 4.76 19.33 -11.22
N VAL A 177 4.79 19.76 -9.97
CA VAL A 177 3.62 20.29 -9.24
C VAL A 177 3.85 21.77 -8.97
N TYR A 178 2.86 22.58 -9.29
CA TYR A 178 2.83 24.02 -9.05
C TYR A 178 1.86 24.36 -7.93
N SER A 179 2.20 25.36 -7.14
CA SER A 179 1.35 25.84 -6.06
C SER A 179 0.02 26.39 -6.61
N PRO A 180 -1.12 26.09 -5.96
CA PRO A 180 -2.39 26.72 -6.28
C PRO A 180 -2.44 28.15 -5.74
N SER A 181 -3.37 28.94 -6.25
CA SER A 181 -3.69 30.27 -5.68
C SER A 181 -4.36 30.14 -4.30
N SER A 182 -5.09 29.05 -4.07
CA SER A 182 -5.67 28.66 -2.79
C SER A 182 -5.90 27.16 -2.77
N ILE A 183 -5.70 26.54 -1.61
CA ILE A 183 -6.02 25.13 -1.40
C ILE A 183 -7.47 25.00 -0.99
N VAL A 184 -8.20 24.07 -1.60
CA VAL A 184 -9.57 23.71 -1.21
C VAL A 184 -9.58 22.34 -0.52
N GLY A 185 -10.43 22.19 0.48
CA GLY A 185 -10.67 20.90 1.12
C GLY A 185 -11.46 19.97 0.21
N ILE A 186 -11.26 18.68 0.37
CA ILE A 186 -11.88 17.64 -0.47
C ILE A 186 -12.43 16.49 0.38
N ASP A 187 -13.34 15.72 -0.19
CA ASP A 187 -13.81 14.44 0.36
C ASP A 187 -13.25 13.33 -0.54
N VAL A 188 -12.36 12.47 0.00
CA VAL A 188 -11.61 11.54 -0.82
C VAL A 188 -11.45 10.16 -0.19
N ASP A 189 -11.69 9.13 -1.02
CA ASP A 189 -11.40 7.73 -0.70
C ASP A 189 -9.93 7.42 -0.98
N MET A 190 -9.17 7.10 0.07
CA MET A 190 -7.74 6.80 -0.01
C MET A 190 -7.43 5.29 0.12
N ARG A 191 -8.44 4.39 0.02
CA ARG A 191 -8.24 2.93 0.20
C ARG A 191 -7.21 2.31 -0.75
N ASN A 192 -7.02 2.91 -1.92
CA ASN A 192 -6.07 2.43 -2.92
C ASN A 192 -4.67 3.04 -2.80
N ILE A 193 -4.53 4.13 -2.03
CA ILE A 193 -3.28 4.85 -1.80
C ILE A 193 -3.12 5.25 -0.32
N PRO A 194 -3.34 4.33 0.63
CA PRO A 194 -3.40 4.65 2.06
C PRO A 194 -2.08 5.18 2.61
N ASP A 195 -0.94 4.89 1.96
CA ASP A 195 0.37 5.35 2.41
C ASP A 195 0.61 6.85 2.15
N THR A 196 -0.22 7.49 1.30
CA THR A 196 -0.19 8.94 1.07
C THR A 196 -1.23 9.72 1.90
N ALA A 197 -2.03 9.03 2.71
CA ALA A 197 -3.07 9.66 3.53
C ALA A 197 -2.49 10.63 4.58
N GLN A 198 -1.34 10.30 5.19
CA GLN A 198 -0.68 11.21 6.14
C GLN A 198 -0.13 12.45 5.43
N THR A 199 0.34 12.30 4.18
CA THR A 199 0.76 13.45 3.36
C THR A 199 -0.41 14.38 3.11
N LEU A 200 -1.59 13.84 2.75
CA LEU A 200 -2.80 14.63 2.59
C LEU A 200 -3.24 15.30 3.90
N ALA A 201 -3.17 14.56 5.01
CA ALA A 201 -3.51 15.09 6.33
C ALA A 201 -2.61 16.27 6.74
N ALA A 202 -1.33 16.28 6.30
CA ALA A 202 -0.42 17.40 6.52
C ALA A 202 -0.76 18.64 5.65
N ILE A 203 -1.37 18.47 4.48
CA ILE A 203 -1.82 19.57 3.61
C ILE A 203 -3.15 20.15 4.11
N ALA A 204 -4.04 19.30 4.60
CA ALA A 204 -5.43 19.65 4.92
C ALA A 204 -5.60 20.90 5.82
N PRO A 205 -4.76 21.16 6.85
CA PRO A 205 -4.87 22.34 7.69
C PRO A 205 -4.72 23.68 6.94
N PHE A 206 -4.14 23.65 5.75
CA PHE A 206 -3.94 24.86 4.92
C PHE A 206 -5.08 25.09 3.92
N ALA A 207 -6.06 24.17 3.87
CA ALA A 207 -7.19 24.29 2.97
C ALA A 207 -8.23 25.30 3.50
N SER A 208 -8.96 25.91 2.56
CA SER A 208 -10.03 26.90 2.85
C SER A 208 -11.35 26.28 3.33
N SER A 209 -11.45 24.94 3.29
CA SER A 209 -12.63 24.17 3.71
C SER A 209 -12.17 22.81 4.26
N PRO A 210 -13.01 22.10 5.03
CA PRO A 210 -12.65 20.82 5.60
C PRO A 210 -12.24 19.79 4.55
N THR A 211 -11.25 18.95 4.90
CA THR A 211 -10.84 17.78 4.12
C THR A 211 -11.25 16.51 4.85
N ARG A 212 -12.02 15.64 4.20
CA ARG A 212 -12.37 14.32 4.69
C ARG A 212 -11.55 13.26 3.98
N ILE A 213 -10.80 12.48 4.75
CA ILE A 213 -9.97 11.35 4.32
C ILE A 213 -10.62 10.08 4.83
N TRP A 214 -10.97 9.13 3.96
CA TRP A 214 -11.64 7.90 4.37
C TRP A 214 -11.18 6.68 3.56
N GLY A 215 -11.69 5.48 3.93
CA GLY A 215 -11.30 4.23 3.29
C GLY A 215 -9.95 3.68 3.78
N ILE A 216 -9.38 4.23 4.85
CA ILE A 216 -8.05 3.88 5.37
C ILE A 216 -8.08 3.11 6.70
N ALA A 217 -9.15 2.36 6.99
CA ALA A 217 -9.23 1.53 8.19
C ALA A 217 -8.03 0.57 8.33
N SER A 218 -7.50 0.06 7.21
CA SER A 218 -6.30 -0.79 7.20
C SER A 218 -5.04 -0.10 7.73
N ALA A 219 -4.99 1.24 7.77
CA ALA A 219 -3.89 2.00 8.33
C ALA A 219 -3.81 1.93 9.86
N ARG A 220 -4.88 1.49 10.53
CA ARG A 220 -4.92 1.30 11.99
C ARG A 220 -4.16 0.07 12.48
N VAL A 221 -3.90 -0.90 11.60
CA VAL A 221 -3.24 -2.18 11.94
C VAL A 221 -1.86 -2.32 11.29
N LYS A 222 -1.22 -1.21 10.96
CA LYS A 222 0.16 -1.14 10.46
C LYS A 222 1.18 -1.23 11.63
N GLU A 223 2.34 -0.62 11.50
CA GLU A 223 3.35 -0.52 12.56
C GLU A 223 2.87 0.27 13.79
N THR A 224 1.90 1.14 13.58
CA THR A 224 1.10 1.87 14.56
C THR A 224 -0.32 2.03 14.05
N ASP A 225 -1.25 2.52 14.88
CA ASP A 225 -2.52 3.07 14.40
C ASP A 225 -2.23 4.44 13.76
N ARG A 226 -1.98 4.44 12.44
CA ARG A 226 -1.59 5.66 11.71
C ARG A 226 -2.70 6.71 11.69
N VAL A 227 -3.98 6.30 11.72
CA VAL A 227 -5.11 7.23 11.79
C VAL A 227 -5.08 7.96 13.12
N HIS A 228 -5.06 7.21 14.22
CA HIS A 228 -5.01 7.78 15.57
C HIS A 228 -3.77 8.66 15.78
N ALA A 229 -2.58 8.15 15.43
CA ALA A 229 -1.34 8.89 15.57
C ALA A 229 -1.36 10.22 14.82
N THR A 230 -1.88 10.23 13.58
CA THR A 230 -2.00 11.46 12.78
C THR A 230 -2.97 12.44 13.42
N CYS A 231 -4.13 11.99 13.90
CA CYS A 231 -5.10 12.85 14.59
C CYS A 231 -4.49 13.48 15.85
N VAL A 232 -3.78 12.67 16.66
CA VAL A 232 -3.12 13.16 17.89
C VAL A 232 -2.07 14.22 17.59
N GLU A 233 -1.23 14.01 16.57
CA GLU A 233 -0.19 14.99 16.24
C GLU A 233 -0.76 16.28 15.64
N LEU A 234 -1.81 16.21 14.85
CA LEU A 234 -2.51 17.39 14.35
C LEU A 234 -3.17 18.18 15.48
N ASP A 235 -3.83 17.50 16.42
CA ASP A 235 -4.42 18.13 17.62
C ASP A 235 -3.36 18.85 18.47
N ARG A 236 -2.18 18.23 18.68
CA ARG A 236 -1.02 18.84 19.36
C ARG A 236 -0.53 20.11 18.69
N LEU A 237 -0.66 20.20 17.36
CA LEU A 237 -0.35 21.40 16.58
C LEU A 237 -1.47 22.45 16.63
N GLY A 238 -2.57 22.18 17.33
CA GLY A 238 -3.72 23.07 17.43
C GLY A 238 -4.68 23.00 16.23
N VAL A 239 -4.55 21.98 15.40
CA VAL A 239 -5.45 21.74 14.26
C VAL A 239 -6.69 20.99 14.76
N ARG A 240 -7.87 21.50 14.43
CA ARG A 240 -9.11 20.78 14.72
C ARG A 240 -9.21 19.55 13.81
N VAL A 241 -9.28 18.37 14.41
CA VAL A 241 -9.39 17.10 13.69
C VAL A 241 -10.48 16.25 14.34
N GLU A 242 -11.25 15.54 13.52
CA GLU A 242 -12.23 14.55 13.95
C GLU A 242 -11.81 13.19 13.45
N GLU A 243 -11.54 12.28 14.38
CA GLU A 243 -11.15 10.90 14.09
C GLU A 243 -12.39 10.05 13.80
N HIS A 244 -12.36 9.26 12.70
CA HIS A 244 -13.41 8.30 12.32
C HIS A 244 -12.82 6.89 12.30
N GLU A 245 -13.67 5.86 12.31
CA GLU A 245 -13.24 4.46 12.28
C GLU A 245 -12.36 4.15 11.06
N ASP A 246 -12.70 4.70 9.89
CA ASP A 246 -12.03 4.46 8.61
C ASP A 246 -11.25 5.66 8.07
N GLY A 247 -11.00 6.69 8.91
CA GLY A 247 -10.31 7.90 8.46
C GLY A 247 -10.39 9.08 9.41
N MET A 248 -10.38 10.30 8.86
CA MET A 248 -10.41 11.54 9.63
C MET A 248 -11.00 12.71 8.82
N THR A 249 -11.48 13.72 9.52
CA THR A 249 -11.85 15.04 8.95
C THR A 249 -11.00 16.12 9.60
N ILE A 250 -10.38 16.98 8.79
CA ILE A 250 -9.44 18.04 9.19
C ILE A 250 -9.95 19.37 8.67
#